data_ca7f3ea2f48b552f937df50d94acdc9f
#
_entry.id   ca7f3ea2f48b552f937df50d94acdc9f
#
_cell.length_a   1.000
_cell.length_b   1.000
_cell.length_c   1.000
_cell.angle_alpha   90.00
_cell.angle_beta   90.00
_cell.angle_gamma   90.00
#
_symmetry.space_group_name_H-M   'P 1'
#
loop_
_entity.id
_entity.type
_entity.pdbx_description
1 polymer ?
#
loop_
_entity_poly.entity_id
_entity_poly.type
_entity_poly.pdbx_seq_one_letter_code
_entity_poly.pdbx_strand_id
1 'polypeptide(L)'
;SKDLESREKNIYINLNNRKNYLFNSEIKGIEKSDLILLIGANPRYEATMLNARIRKSFLNNNTEIFSLEDLGDLTYPYKVLSNTTEEVKNIIEDKSDISNKIKNAKYPLIIFGESALILNSSKYMFEGLKKFLNENDKINEEWNSLNILHSNASTVGSYDLGIVSEKNDTLEKINNNFFELIFLVGQDNFSFTKKNEFIVYIGSHGDKGAEIANLVLPGAAFTEQDGYFTNLEGKLQMAFKASYPPGEAKEDWLIINEISKLIDRDGLFKDKNELLNAMNNYMSSNKKNEFSNLFKEEYINEKILTLSIDYYHSNVIA
;
A
#
# COMPACT_ATOMS: atom_id res chain seq x y z
N SER A 1 -1.58 -8.00 -8.80
CA SER A 1 -1.58 -6.86 -7.88
C SER A 1 -3.01 -6.57 -7.49
N LYS A 2 -3.32 -6.57 -6.21
CA LYS A 2 -4.62 -6.08 -5.78
C LYS A 2 -4.68 -4.62 -6.13
N ASP A 3 -5.65 -4.29 -6.92
CA ASP A 3 -5.84 -2.94 -7.37
C ASP A 3 -6.25 -2.06 -6.20
N LEU A 4 -5.60 -0.92 -6.05
CA LEU A 4 -5.97 0.07 -5.05
C LEU A 4 -7.39 0.58 -5.26
N GLU A 5 -7.87 0.50 -6.48
CA GLU A 5 -9.22 0.91 -6.87
C GLU A 5 -10.31 -0.07 -6.39
N SER A 6 -9.96 -1.31 -6.06
CA SER A 6 -10.90 -2.29 -5.51
C SER A 6 -11.18 -2.11 -4.01
N ARG A 7 -10.58 -1.12 -3.35
CA ARG A 7 -10.78 -0.87 -1.93
C ARG A 7 -12.09 -0.14 -1.70
N GLU A 8 -12.89 -0.63 -0.77
CA GLU A 8 -14.15 0.01 -0.36
C GLU A 8 -13.95 1.39 0.25
N LYS A 9 -12.73 1.71 0.71
CA LYS A 9 -12.39 2.96 1.39
C LYS A 9 -11.25 3.69 0.72
N ASN A 10 -11.40 4.99 0.63
CA ASN A 10 -10.38 5.89 0.08
C ASN A 10 -9.18 5.96 1.02
N ILE A 11 -8.00 5.59 0.52
CA ILE A 11 -6.75 5.72 1.25
C ILE A 11 -6.10 7.04 0.85
N TYR A 12 -5.74 7.86 1.84
CA TYR A 12 -4.94 9.05 1.57
C TYR A 12 -3.51 8.67 1.24
N ILE A 13 -3.06 9.04 0.05
CA ILE A 13 -1.66 8.91 -0.38
C ILE A 13 -1.24 10.19 -1.10
N ASN A 14 -0.13 10.75 -0.67
CA ASN A 14 0.51 11.88 -1.33
C ASN A 14 1.59 11.37 -2.30
N LEU A 15 1.27 11.33 -3.60
CA LEU A 15 2.16 10.82 -4.65
C LEU A 15 3.22 11.83 -5.12
N ASN A 16 3.22 13.06 -4.61
CA ASN A 16 4.17 14.10 -5.05
C ASN A 16 5.62 13.78 -4.69
N ASN A 17 5.84 12.90 -3.72
CA ASN A 17 7.18 12.44 -3.37
C ASN A 17 7.12 10.96 -3.00
N ARG A 18 8.01 10.16 -3.59
CA ARG A 18 8.09 8.72 -3.34
C ARG A 18 8.27 8.37 -1.86
N LYS A 19 8.98 9.20 -1.09
CA LYS A 19 9.15 9.04 0.36
C LYS A 19 7.83 9.11 1.15
N ASN A 20 6.75 9.59 0.57
CA ASN A 20 5.45 9.67 1.24
C ASN A 20 4.72 8.32 1.31
N TYR A 21 5.16 7.31 0.57
CA TYR A 21 4.54 5.99 0.57
C TYR A 21 5.51 4.82 0.73
N LEU A 22 6.75 5.09 1.14
CA LEU A 22 7.75 4.06 1.41
C LEU A 22 7.88 3.77 2.91
N PHE A 23 8.48 2.62 3.19
CA PHE A 23 9.09 2.33 4.48
C PHE A 23 10.52 2.90 4.47
N ASN A 24 10.63 4.16 4.83
CA ASN A 24 11.82 4.99 4.57
C ASN A 24 13.04 4.64 5.43
N SER A 25 12.82 4.14 6.67
CA SER A 25 13.92 3.79 7.58
C SER A 25 14.60 2.48 7.21
N GLU A 26 14.17 1.84 6.13
CA GLU A 26 14.50 0.48 5.74
C GLU A 26 14.05 -0.59 6.76
N ILE A 27 13.71 -1.78 6.29
CA ILE A 27 13.29 -2.90 7.16
C ILE A 27 14.41 -3.29 8.13
N LYS A 28 15.67 -3.20 7.69
CA LYS A 28 16.83 -3.43 8.54
C LYS A 28 17.05 -2.32 9.57
N GLY A 29 16.65 -1.11 9.25
CA GLY A 29 16.76 0.06 10.12
C GLY A 29 15.92 -0.05 11.39
N ILE A 30 14.84 -0.86 11.40
CA ILE A 30 14.04 -1.15 12.60
C ILE A 30 14.94 -1.59 13.76
N GLU A 31 16.00 -2.35 13.49
CA GLU A 31 16.91 -2.86 14.52
C GLU A 31 17.79 -1.77 15.16
N LYS A 32 17.80 -0.55 14.61
CA LYS A 32 18.52 0.59 15.17
C LYS A 32 17.63 1.54 15.98
N SER A 33 16.30 1.38 15.85
CA SER A 33 15.37 2.32 16.47
C SER A 33 15.40 2.25 17.99
N ASP A 34 15.27 3.39 18.63
CA ASP A 34 15.19 3.57 20.09
C ASP A 34 13.76 3.88 20.55
N LEU A 35 12.88 4.31 19.62
CA LEU A 35 11.47 4.52 19.85
C LEU A 35 10.68 4.07 18.63
N ILE A 36 9.58 3.34 18.84
CA ILE A 36 8.64 2.93 17.78
C ILE A 36 7.23 3.36 18.17
N LEU A 37 6.53 4.03 17.25
CA LEU A 37 5.11 4.39 17.37
C LEU A 37 4.30 3.74 16.25
N LEU A 38 3.30 2.92 16.61
CA LEU A 38 2.39 2.25 15.70
C LEU A 38 1.07 3.03 15.62
N ILE A 39 0.68 3.45 14.41
CA ILE A 39 -0.54 4.21 14.13
C ILE A 39 -1.37 3.46 13.10
N GLY A 40 -2.45 2.80 13.54
CA GLY A 40 -3.31 2.01 12.66
C GLY A 40 -2.58 0.90 11.92
N ALA A 41 -1.60 0.28 12.58
CA ALA A 41 -0.79 -0.81 12.04
C ALA A 41 -0.65 -1.92 13.08
N ASN A 42 -0.99 -3.15 12.71
CA ASN A 42 -0.71 -4.34 13.51
C ASN A 42 0.35 -5.21 12.82
N PRO A 43 1.63 -5.00 13.14
CA PRO A 43 2.70 -5.69 12.44
C PRO A 43 2.68 -7.22 12.63
N ARG A 44 2.02 -7.73 13.68
CA ARG A 44 1.90 -9.18 13.89
C ARG A 44 1.06 -9.85 12.79
N TYR A 45 -0.03 -9.19 12.36
CA TYR A 45 -0.93 -9.74 11.35
C TYR A 45 -0.64 -9.21 9.94
N GLU A 46 -0.19 -7.95 9.83
CA GLU A 46 0.03 -7.31 8.53
C GLU A 46 1.43 -7.56 7.96
N ALA A 47 2.45 -7.72 8.85
CA ALA A 47 3.86 -7.81 8.44
C ALA A 47 4.69 -8.58 9.48
N THR A 48 4.50 -9.89 9.56
CA THR A 48 5.12 -10.75 10.58
C THR A 48 6.65 -10.66 10.65
N MET A 49 7.32 -10.45 9.51
CA MET A 49 8.77 -10.27 9.46
C MET A 49 9.21 -8.92 10.04
N LEU A 50 8.39 -7.85 9.86
CA LEU A 50 8.63 -6.58 10.55
C LEU A 50 8.43 -6.75 12.06
N ASN A 51 7.37 -7.45 12.46
CA ASN A 51 7.10 -7.73 13.87
C ASN A 51 8.27 -8.44 14.55
N ALA A 52 8.86 -9.44 13.88
CA ALA A 52 10.06 -10.13 14.37
C ALA A 52 11.26 -9.18 14.54
N ARG A 53 11.45 -8.21 13.63
CA ARG A 53 12.51 -7.19 13.74
C ARG A 53 12.24 -6.17 14.83
N ILE A 54 10.98 -5.76 15.05
CA ILE A 54 10.59 -4.90 16.17
C ILE A 54 10.90 -5.61 17.49
N ARG A 55 10.54 -6.92 17.60
CA ARG A 55 10.91 -7.71 18.76
C ARG A 55 12.42 -7.76 18.97
N LYS A 56 13.20 -7.93 17.91
CA LYS A 56 14.66 -7.96 17.98
C LYS A 56 15.22 -6.62 18.46
N SER A 57 14.67 -5.49 17.99
CA SER A 57 15.03 -4.16 18.44
C SER A 57 14.73 -3.98 19.93
N PHE A 58 13.54 -4.39 20.37
CA PHE A 58 13.18 -4.37 21.78
C PHE A 58 14.18 -5.17 22.65
N LEU A 59 14.52 -6.40 22.26
CA LEU A 59 15.40 -7.28 23.04
C LEU A 59 16.86 -6.78 23.10
N ASN A 60 17.35 -6.17 22.03
CA ASN A 60 18.75 -5.78 21.91
C ASN A 60 19.01 -4.33 22.36
N ASN A 61 18.06 -3.42 22.16
CA ASN A 61 18.25 -1.99 22.38
C ASN A 61 17.32 -1.41 23.46
N ASN A 62 16.45 -2.23 24.07
CA ASN A 62 15.39 -1.76 24.97
C ASN A 62 14.49 -0.68 24.33
N THR A 63 14.22 -0.80 23.04
CA THR A 63 13.40 0.13 22.27
C THR A 63 12.04 0.35 22.93
N GLU A 64 11.66 1.60 23.19
CA GLU A 64 10.33 1.93 23.69
C GLU A 64 9.31 1.80 22.57
N ILE A 65 8.23 1.02 22.79
CA ILE A 65 7.21 0.78 21.79
C ILE A 65 5.87 1.31 22.26
N PHE A 66 5.22 2.09 21.41
CA PHE A 66 3.93 2.71 21.65
C PHE A 66 2.95 2.38 20.53
N SER A 67 1.67 2.34 20.87
CA SER A 67 0.58 2.15 19.92
C SER A 67 -0.59 3.08 20.23
N LEU A 68 -1.33 3.49 19.20
CA LEU A 68 -2.58 4.22 19.36
C LEU A 68 -3.80 3.29 19.49
N GLU A 69 -3.58 2.00 19.64
CA GLU A 69 -4.63 1.00 19.81
C GLU A 69 -4.07 -0.20 20.60
N ASP A 70 -4.95 -0.91 21.28
CA ASP A 70 -4.61 -2.22 21.83
C ASP A 70 -4.57 -3.26 20.69
N LEU A 71 -3.36 -3.66 20.33
CA LEU A 71 -3.08 -4.58 19.23
C LEU A 71 -3.00 -6.05 19.69
N GLY A 72 -3.33 -6.33 20.97
CA GLY A 72 -3.20 -7.64 21.54
C GLY A 72 -1.74 -8.07 21.76
N ASP A 73 -1.48 -9.37 21.68
CA ASP A 73 -0.13 -9.90 21.88
C ASP A 73 0.75 -9.71 20.63
N LEU A 74 1.68 -8.77 20.68
CA LEU A 74 2.70 -8.54 19.65
C LEU A 74 3.98 -9.37 19.87
N THR A 75 4.04 -10.18 20.94
CA THR A 75 5.22 -10.94 21.39
C THR A 75 6.32 -10.09 22.05
N TYR A 76 6.04 -8.83 22.35
CA TYR A 76 6.86 -7.89 23.11
C TYR A 76 5.94 -6.87 23.79
N PRO A 77 6.37 -6.26 24.92
CA PRO A 77 5.58 -5.24 25.60
C PRO A 77 5.54 -3.93 24.78
N TYR A 78 4.41 -3.26 24.84
CA TYR A 78 4.22 -1.93 24.29
C TYR A 78 3.24 -1.13 25.18
N LYS A 79 3.20 0.17 25.03
CA LYS A 79 2.29 1.05 25.77
C LYS A 79 1.21 1.57 24.83
N VAL A 80 -0.04 1.35 25.19
CA VAL A 80 -1.19 1.96 24.51
C VAL A 80 -1.34 3.40 24.99
N LEU A 81 -1.33 4.36 24.08
CA LEU A 81 -1.49 5.79 24.39
C LEU A 81 -2.96 6.20 24.37
N SER A 82 -3.63 5.90 23.26
CA SER A 82 -5.01 6.26 22.98
C SER A 82 -5.46 5.47 21.76
N ASN A 83 -6.77 5.47 21.50
CA ASN A 83 -7.31 4.89 20.27
C ASN A 83 -8.00 5.93 19.38
N THR A 84 -7.63 7.20 19.50
CA THR A 84 -8.23 8.28 18.74
C THR A 84 -7.20 9.12 18.01
N THR A 85 -7.63 9.77 16.94
CA THR A 85 -6.81 10.73 16.17
C THR A 85 -6.40 11.95 16.98
N GLU A 86 -7.04 12.19 18.13
CA GLU A 86 -6.70 13.29 19.05
C GLU A 86 -5.27 13.19 19.59
N GLU A 87 -4.81 11.97 19.89
CA GLU A 87 -3.43 11.79 20.35
C GLU A 87 -2.42 12.15 19.26
N VAL A 88 -2.71 11.81 17.99
CA VAL A 88 -1.86 12.25 16.86
C VAL A 88 -1.85 13.77 16.75
N LYS A 89 -3.00 14.43 16.94
CA LYS A 89 -3.09 15.89 16.99
C LYS A 89 -2.25 16.46 18.13
N ASN A 90 -2.31 15.89 19.32
CA ASN A 90 -1.51 16.31 20.47
C ASN A 90 -0.01 16.15 20.21
N ILE A 91 0.38 15.08 19.50
CA ILE A 91 1.79 14.90 19.06
C ILE A 91 2.21 16.01 18.11
N ILE A 92 1.39 16.28 17.08
CA ILE A 92 1.66 17.31 16.07
C ILE A 92 1.74 18.71 16.72
N GLU A 93 0.86 19.01 17.67
CA GLU A 93 0.79 20.30 18.36
C GLU A 93 1.79 20.41 19.56
N ASP A 94 2.64 19.40 19.75
CA ASP A 94 3.63 19.35 20.83
C ASP A 94 3.02 19.39 22.25
N LYS A 95 1.87 18.78 22.42
CA LYS A 95 1.11 18.74 23.68
C LYS A 95 1.15 17.37 24.39
N SER A 96 1.74 16.38 23.75
CA SER A 96 1.85 15.02 24.26
C SER A 96 3.25 14.73 24.82
N ASP A 97 3.33 13.92 25.87
CA ASP A 97 4.61 13.41 26.39
C ASP A 97 5.42 12.66 25.33
N ILE A 98 4.72 12.01 24.41
CA ILE A 98 5.35 11.29 23.29
C ILE A 98 6.05 12.23 22.33
N SER A 99 5.55 13.47 22.15
CA SER A 99 6.23 14.49 21.33
C SER A 99 7.66 14.72 21.82
N ASN A 100 7.83 14.87 23.13
CA ASN A 100 9.16 15.06 23.74
C ASN A 100 10.03 13.80 23.60
N LYS A 101 9.46 12.62 23.74
CA LYS A 101 10.18 11.37 23.52
C LYS A 101 10.67 11.23 22.08
N ILE A 102 9.82 11.52 21.09
CA ILE A 102 10.19 11.51 19.66
C ILE A 102 11.32 12.50 19.38
N LYS A 103 11.25 13.72 19.94
CA LYS A 103 12.29 14.74 19.78
C LYS A 103 13.64 14.29 20.34
N ASN A 104 13.63 13.61 21.49
CA ASN A 104 14.86 13.16 22.18
C ASN A 104 15.40 11.84 21.61
N ALA A 105 14.58 11.02 20.98
CA ALA A 105 14.98 9.77 20.36
C ALA A 105 15.99 10.04 19.23
N LYS A 106 17.02 9.19 19.14
CA LYS A 106 18.01 9.29 18.07
C LYS A 106 17.48 8.75 16.75
N TYR A 107 16.77 7.64 16.80
CA TYR A 107 16.22 6.91 15.65
C TYR A 107 14.74 6.56 15.87
N PRO A 108 13.86 7.56 16.03
CA PRO A 108 12.44 7.28 16.20
C PRO A 108 11.87 6.71 14.91
N LEU A 109 10.94 5.75 15.05
CA LEU A 109 10.28 5.06 13.94
C LEU A 109 8.76 5.20 14.09
N ILE A 110 8.13 5.92 13.20
CA ILE A 110 6.68 6.05 13.14
C ILE A 110 6.17 5.16 12.02
N ILE A 111 5.39 4.14 12.36
CA ILE A 111 4.78 3.23 11.37
C ILE A 111 3.31 3.60 11.22
N PHE A 112 2.97 4.11 10.04
CA PHE A 112 1.63 4.51 9.68
C PHE A 112 1.00 3.43 8.81
N GLY A 113 0.00 2.72 9.33
CA GLY A 113 -0.71 1.66 8.63
C GLY A 113 -1.86 2.18 7.77
N GLU A 114 -2.32 1.36 6.85
CA GLU A 114 -3.45 1.70 5.97
C GLU A 114 -4.73 1.97 6.75
N SER A 115 -4.94 1.32 7.90
CA SER A 115 -6.11 1.56 8.76
C SER A 115 -6.22 3.02 9.23
N ALA A 116 -5.11 3.71 9.42
CA ALA A 116 -5.11 5.12 9.74
C ALA A 116 -5.22 6.01 8.48
N LEU A 117 -4.75 5.51 7.32
CA LEU A 117 -4.81 6.26 6.06
C LEU A 117 -6.22 6.31 5.43
N ILE A 118 -7.15 5.46 5.87
CA ILE A 118 -8.55 5.47 5.41
C ILE A 118 -9.46 6.42 6.21
N LEU A 119 -8.98 7.00 7.30
CA LEU A 119 -9.74 7.91 8.14
C LEU A 119 -9.93 9.27 7.46
N ASN A 120 -11.01 9.99 7.82
CA ASN A 120 -11.24 11.34 7.29
C ASN A 120 -10.11 12.29 7.65
N SER A 121 -9.51 12.14 8.85
CA SER A 121 -8.35 12.91 9.30
C SER A 121 -7.00 12.42 8.77
N SER A 122 -6.98 11.42 7.89
CA SER A 122 -5.72 10.80 7.42
C SER A 122 -4.73 11.81 6.86
N LYS A 123 -5.21 12.72 6.04
CA LYS A 123 -4.39 13.79 5.45
C LYS A 123 -3.83 14.72 6.51
N TYR A 124 -4.65 15.16 7.48
CA TYR A 124 -4.21 15.96 8.62
C TYR A 124 -3.11 15.26 9.41
N MET A 125 -3.35 13.99 9.77
CA MET A 125 -2.39 13.21 10.56
C MET A 125 -1.07 13.01 9.81
N PHE A 126 -1.13 12.60 8.54
CA PHE A 126 0.05 12.31 7.75
C PHE A 126 0.91 13.55 7.51
N GLU A 127 0.32 14.62 6.98
CA GLU A 127 1.05 15.85 6.67
C GLU A 127 1.51 16.58 7.94
N GLY A 128 0.69 16.55 9.00
CA GLY A 128 1.05 17.11 10.30
C GLY A 128 2.22 16.40 10.96
N LEU A 129 2.19 15.06 11.02
CA LEU A 129 3.32 14.27 11.54
C LEU A 129 4.58 14.46 10.70
N LYS A 130 4.45 14.48 9.38
CA LYS A 130 5.58 14.73 8.49
C LYS A 130 6.22 16.10 8.77
N LYS A 131 5.39 17.15 8.94
CA LYS A 131 5.85 18.48 9.30
C LYS A 131 6.55 18.47 10.67
N PHE A 132 5.91 17.90 11.69
CA PHE A 132 6.47 17.78 13.05
C PHE A 132 7.83 17.06 13.04
N LEU A 133 7.94 15.94 12.34
CA LEU A 133 9.18 15.18 12.23
C LEU A 133 10.28 15.96 11.50
N ASN A 134 9.93 16.69 10.46
CA ASN A 134 10.87 17.50 9.69
C ASN A 134 11.40 18.70 10.51
N GLU A 135 10.52 19.40 11.23
CA GLU A 135 10.88 20.53 12.09
C GLU A 135 11.78 20.12 13.27
N ASN A 136 11.76 18.84 13.67
CA ASN A 136 12.57 18.29 14.75
C ASN A 136 13.76 17.44 14.25
N ASP A 137 14.14 17.58 12.97
CA ASP A 137 15.27 16.87 12.35
C ASP A 137 15.17 15.33 12.43
N LYS A 138 13.93 14.80 12.39
CA LYS A 138 13.66 13.35 12.35
C LYS A 138 13.43 12.83 10.92
N ILE A 139 13.45 13.72 9.94
CA ILE A 139 13.48 13.43 8.50
C ILE A 139 14.67 14.18 7.91
N ASN A 140 15.77 13.48 7.70
CA ASN A 140 17.01 14.01 7.14
C ASN A 140 17.65 13.00 6.16
N GLU A 141 18.90 13.22 5.74
CA GLU A 141 19.59 12.33 4.80
C GLU A 141 19.97 10.98 5.41
N GLU A 142 20.23 10.92 6.71
CA GLU A 142 20.66 9.70 7.40
C GLU A 142 19.48 8.85 7.91
N TRP A 143 18.37 9.51 8.26
CA TRP A 143 17.22 8.87 8.87
C TRP A 143 15.91 9.52 8.45
N ASN A 144 14.93 8.72 8.10
CA ASN A 144 13.56 9.18 7.91
C ASN A 144 12.61 8.38 8.79
N SER A 145 12.10 9.04 9.81
CA SER A 145 11.23 8.41 10.81
C SER A 145 9.84 8.03 10.31
N LEU A 146 9.37 8.61 9.19
CA LEU A 146 8.01 8.36 8.68
C LEU A 146 7.99 7.15 7.75
N ASN A 147 7.27 6.12 8.14
CA ASN A 147 7.20 4.84 7.43
C ASN A 147 5.76 4.44 7.17
N ILE A 148 5.46 3.98 5.98
CA ILE A 148 4.14 3.48 5.62
C ILE A 148 4.17 1.96 5.54
N LEU A 149 3.20 1.33 6.21
CA LEU A 149 2.97 -0.10 6.14
C LEU A 149 1.77 -0.38 5.23
N HIS A 150 2.03 -0.95 4.07
CA HIS A 150 1.00 -1.37 3.13
C HIS A 150 0.57 -2.80 3.40
N SER A 151 -0.72 -3.07 3.23
CA SER A 151 -1.31 -4.39 3.46
C SER A 151 -1.10 -5.36 2.30
N ASN A 152 -0.86 -4.85 1.08
CA ASN A 152 -0.71 -5.69 -0.10
C ASN A 152 0.69 -5.63 -0.69
N ALA A 153 1.14 -6.77 -1.22
CA ALA A 153 2.39 -6.86 -1.96
C ALA A 153 2.35 -5.96 -3.21
N SER A 154 3.48 -5.32 -3.51
CA SER A 154 3.65 -4.45 -4.68
C SER A 154 2.75 -3.20 -4.74
N THR A 155 2.11 -2.81 -3.65
CA THR A 155 1.38 -1.54 -3.57
C THR A 155 2.28 -0.35 -3.94
N VAL A 156 3.52 -0.36 -3.47
CA VAL A 156 4.52 0.67 -3.83
C VAL A 156 4.75 0.68 -5.35
N GLY A 157 4.85 -0.48 -5.99
CA GLY A 157 4.99 -0.59 -7.45
C GLY A 157 3.80 -0.02 -8.21
N SER A 158 2.59 -0.23 -7.69
CA SER A 158 1.38 0.36 -8.26
C SER A 158 1.41 1.88 -8.20
N TYR A 159 1.85 2.46 -7.09
CA TYR A 159 2.05 3.91 -6.97
C TYR A 159 3.14 4.44 -7.90
N ASP A 160 4.27 3.73 -7.99
CA ASP A 160 5.37 4.08 -8.89
C ASP A 160 4.91 4.08 -10.37
N LEU A 161 3.95 3.22 -10.73
CA LEU A 161 3.33 3.13 -12.06
C LEU A 161 2.11 4.04 -12.24
N GLY A 162 1.72 4.81 -11.22
CA GLY A 162 0.56 5.69 -11.29
C GLY A 162 -0.78 4.94 -11.39
N ILE A 163 -0.82 3.67 -10.97
CA ILE A 163 -2.05 2.87 -10.91
C ILE A 163 -2.82 3.28 -9.66
N VAL A 164 -3.41 4.44 -9.70
CA VAL A 164 -4.23 5.04 -8.63
C VAL A 164 -5.32 5.90 -9.25
N SER A 165 -6.49 5.93 -8.61
CA SER A 165 -7.51 6.91 -8.95
C SER A 165 -7.20 8.24 -8.26
N GLU A 166 -7.05 9.31 -9.04
CA GLU A 166 -6.79 10.66 -8.48
C GLU A 166 -7.93 11.16 -7.58
N LYS A 167 -9.16 10.72 -7.85
CA LYS A 167 -10.36 11.16 -7.14
C LYS A 167 -10.96 10.10 -6.23
N ASN A 168 -10.44 8.87 -6.24
CA ASN A 168 -11.00 7.72 -5.53
C ASN A 168 -12.51 7.52 -5.78
N ASP A 169 -12.98 7.82 -6.98
CA ASP A 169 -14.39 7.81 -7.38
C ASP A 169 -14.74 6.65 -8.34
N THR A 170 -13.80 5.72 -8.56
CA THR A 170 -13.98 4.63 -9.52
C THR A 170 -15.18 3.74 -9.17
N LEU A 171 -15.32 3.36 -7.88
CA LEU A 171 -16.49 2.58 -7.43
C LEU A 171 -17.81 3.33 -7.61
N GLU A 172 -17.82 4.62 -7.30
CA GLU A 172 -19.01 5.47 -7.52
C GLU A 172 -19.36 5.54 -9.00
N LYS A 173 -18.38 5.70 -9.88
CA LYS A 173 -18.56 5.70 -11.33
C LYS A 173 -19.08 4.36 -11.85
N ILE A 174 -18.56 3.24 -11.35
CA ILE A 174 -19.08 1.90 -11.67
C ILE A 174 -20.55 1.81 -11.24
N ASN A 175 -20.86 2.16 -10.00
CA ASN A 175 -22.23 2.11 -9.47
C ASN A 175 -23.18 3.06 -10.19
N ASN A 176 -22.68 4.14 -10.76
CA ASN A 176 -23.46 5.09 -11.57
C ASN A 176 -23.50 4.75 -13.08
N ASN A 177 -23.03 3.55 -13.47
CA ASN A 177 -23.03 3.08 -14.86
C ASN A 177 -22.30 4.04 -15.82
N PHE A 178 -21.17 4.57 -15.37
CA PHE A 178 -20.36 5.52 -16.15
C PHE A 178 -19.54 4.81 -17.24
N PHE A 179 -19.14 3.55 -17.00
CA PHE A 179 -18.30 2.78 -17.90
C PHE A 179 -19.14 1.83 -18.77
N GLU A 180 -18.84 1.78 -20.07
CA GLU A 180 -19.42 0.80 -21.01
C GLU A 180 -18.63 -0.51 -21.03
N LEU A 181 -17.33 -0.45 -20.74
CA LEU A 181 -16.41 -1.59 -20.72
C LEU A 181 -15.55 -1.55 -19.47
N ILE A 182 -15.48 -2.67 -18.75
CA ILE A 182 -14.67 -2.83 -17.54
C ILE A 182 -13.79 -4.06 -17.69
N PHE A 183 -12.47 -3.90 -17.46
CA PHE A 183 -11.53 -4.99 -17.32
C PHE A 183 -11.25 -5.25 -15.85
N LEU A 184 -11.50 -6.46 -15.39
CA LEU A 184 -11.11 -6.96 -14.07
C LEU A 184 -9.89 -7.86 -14.26
N VAL A 185 -8.71 -7.35 -13.91
CA VAL A 185 -7.45 -8.07 -14.07
C VAL A 185 -6.96 -8.53 -12.70
N GLY A 186 -7.01 -9.82 -12.42
CA GLY A 186 -6.66 -10.40 -11.14
C GLY A 186 -7.53 -9.88 -9.97
N GLN A 187 -8.76 -9.45 -10.26
CA GLN A 187 -9.71 -8.92 -9.27
C GLN A 187 -10.75 -9.98 -8.89
N ASP A 188 -10.30 -10.97 -8.13
CA ASP A 188 -11.09 -12.16 -7.83
C ASP A 188 -12.24 -11.87 -6.86
N ASN A 189 -12.00 -11.08 -5.82
CA ASN A 189 -12.97 -10.76 -4.77
C ASN A 189 -13.81 -9.50 -5.02
N PHE A 190 -13.55 -8.80 -6.11
CA PHE A 190 -14.25 -7.57 -6.42
C PHE A 190 -15.59 -7.86 -7.09
N SER A 191 -16.66 -7.38 -6.49
CA SER A 191 -18.01 -7.52 -7.06
C SER A 191 -18.80 -6.22 -6.88
N PHE A 192 -19.65 -5.94 -7.85
CA PHE A 192 -20.61 -4.84 -7.85
C PHE A 192 -21.87 -5.26 -8.57
N THR A 193 -22.94 -4.51 -8.42
CA THR A 193 -24.19 -4.81 -9.12
C THR A 193 -24.05 -4.42 -10.59
N LYS A 194 -23.90 -5.45 -11.44
CA LYS A 194 -23.83 -5.31 -12.89
C LYS A 194 -25.09 -4.65 -13.45
N LYS A 195 -24.89 -3.73 -14.38
CA LYS A 195 -25.96 -3.05 -15.13
C LYS A 195 -25.83 -3.32 -16.62
N ASN A 196 -25.37 -2.32 -17.40
CA ASN A 196 -25.28 -2.40 -18.86
C ASN A 196 -23.84 -2.53 -19.37
N GLU A 197 -22.85 -2.44 -18.50
CA GLU A 197 -21.43 -2.52 -18.82
C GLU A 197 -21.06 -3.94 -19.32
N PHE A 198 -20.14 -3.99 -20.28
CA PHE A 198 -19.51 -5.23 -20.68
C PHE A 198 -18.27 -5.46 -19.81
N ILE A 199 -18.23 -6.61 -19.12
CA ILE A 199 -17.17 -6.95 -18.17
C ILE A 199 -16.30 -8.05 -18.76
N VAL A 200 -14.99 -7.78 -18.84
CA VAL A 200 -13.95 -8.74 -19.19
C VAL A 200 -13.17 -9.09 -17.93
N TYR A 201 -13.15 -10.35 -17.56
CA TYR A 201 -12.33 -10.84 -16.46
C TYR A 201 -11.08 -11.53 -17.01
N ILE A 202 -9.92 -11.15 -16.50
CA ILE A 202 -8.63 -11.80 -16.78
C ILE A 202 -8.07 -12.26 -15.44
N GLY A 203 -7.94 -13.57 -15.25
CA GLY A 203 -7.44 -14.13 -13.99
C GLY A 203 -7.28 -15.63 -14.05
N SER A 204 -6.70 -16.18 -12.99
CA SER A 204 -6.36 -17.61 -12.87
C SER A 204 -7.40 -18.42 -12.09
N HIS A 205 -8.39 -17.78 -11.47
CA HIS A 205 -9.39 -18.41 -10.61
C HIS A 205 -10.79 -17.86 -10.89
N GLY A 206 -11.79 -18.74 -10.72
CA GLY A 206 -13.18 -18.41 -11.00
C GLY A 206 -13.92 -17.93 -9.75
N ASP A 207 -13.73 -16.67 -9.40
CA ASP A 207 -14.35 -16.02 -8.24
C ASP A 207 -15.43 -15.02 -8.63
N LYS A 208 -15.84 -14.16 -7.68
CA LYS A 208 -16.88 -13.14 -7.86
C LYS A 208 -16.67 -12.26 -9.09
N GLY A 209 -15.42 -11.94 -9.43
CA GLY A 209 -15.09 -11.20 -10.65
C GLY A 209 -15.45 -11.96 -11.91
N ALA A 210 -15.18 -13.27 -11.93
CA ALA A 210 -15.55 -14.14 -13.06
C ALA A 210 -17.06 -14.37 -13.15
N GLU A 211 -17.78 -14.48 -12.03
CA GLU A 211 -19.24 -14.67 -11.99
C GLU A 211 -20.00 -13.55 -12.68
N ILE A 212 -19.56 -12.30 -12.54
CA ILE A 212 -20.22 -11.13 -13.14
C ILE A 212 -19.73 -10.84 -14.57
N ALA A 213 -18.66 -11.49 -15.02
CA ALA A 213 -18.06 -11.21 -16.33
C ALA A 213 -18.93 -11.66 -17.50
N ASN A 214 -18.86 -10.91 -18.60
CA ASN A 214 -19.43 -11.32 -19.90
C ASN A 214 -18.43 -12.19 -20.67
N LEU A 215 -17.14 -11.95 -20.48
CA LEU A 215 -16.04 -12.66 -21.12
C LEU A 215 -14.98 -12.97 -20.08
N VAL A 216 -14.58 -14.23 -20.00
CA VAL A 216 -13.49 -14.70 -19.13
C VAL A 216 -12.32 -15.10 -20.01
N LEU A 217 -11.16 -14.50 -19.78
CA LEU A 217 -9.90 -14.80 -20.45
C LEU A 217 -8.95 -15.44 -19.42
N PRO A 218 -8.47 -16.67 -19.64
CA PRO A 218 -7.64 -17.36 -18.67
C PRO A 218 -6.26 -16.71 -18.55
N GLY A 219 -6.01 -16.08 -17.43
CA GLY A 219 -4.72 -15.51 -17.05
C GLY A 219 -3.84 -16.51 -16.31
N ALA A 220 -2.52 -16.28 -16.31
CA ALA A 220 -1.57 -17.08 -15.57
C ALA A 220 -1.62 -16.74 -14.07
N ALA A 221 -1.47 -17.75 -13.21
CA ALA A 221 -1.25 -17.51 -11.78
C ALA A 221 0.11 -16.83 -11.54
N PHE A 222 0.27 -16.19 -10.37
CA PHE A 222 1.53 -15.49 -10.03
C PHE A 222 2.76 -16.44 -10.02
N THR A 223 2.57 -17.74 -9.83
CA THR A 223 3.60 -18.78 -9.90
C THR A 223 3.92 -19.24 -11.32
N GLU A 224 3.10 -18.86 -12.29
CA GLU A 224 3.17 -19.30 -13.69
C GLU A 224 3.64 -18.19 -14.63
N GLN A 225 3.95 -17.01 -14.09
CA GLN A 225 4.46 -15.88 -14.84
C GLN A 225 5.61 -15.20 -14.09
N ASP A 226 6.56 -14.65 -14.85
CA ASP A 226 7.56 -13.78 -14.26
C ASP A 226 6.95 -12.42 -13.98
N GLY A 227 7.23 -11.84 -12.80
CA GLY A 227 6.70 -10.56 -12.39
C GLY A 227 7.70 -9.70 -11.66
N TYR A 228 7.43 -8.40 -11.60
CA TYR A 228 8.22 -7.47 -10.81
C TYR A 228 7.38 -6.99 -9.63
N PHE A 229 7.99 -7.01 -8.45
CA PHE A 229 7.40 -6.54 -7.21
C PHE A 229 8.28 -5.46 -6.60
N THR A 230 7.68 -4.35 -6.24
CA THR A 230 8.38 -3.33 -5.46
C THR A 230 8.03 -3.53 -4.00
N ASN A 231 9.05 -3.79 -3.17
CA ASN A 231 8.84 -3.99 -1.74
C ASN A 231 8.54 -2.66 -1.00
N LEU A 232 8.27 -2.73 0.30
CA LEU A 232 7.96 -1.55 1.14
C LEU A 232 9.07 -0.48 1.11
N GLU A 233 10.33 -0.87 0.94
CA GLU A 233 11.47 0.05 0.86
C GLU A 233 11.61 0.71 -0.53
N GLY A 234 10.76 0.34 -1.47
CA GLY A 234 10.83 0.82 -2.85
C GLY A 234 11.85 0.09 -3.72
N LYS A 235 12.30 -1.10 -3.30
CA LYS A 235 13.24 -1.93 -4.05
C LYS A 235 12.48 -2.82 -5.02
N LEU A 236 12.80 -2.68 -6.31
CA LEU A 236 12.25 -3.53 -7.36
C LEU A 236 12.92 -4.91 -7.32
N GLN A 237 12.11 -5.95 -7.23
CA GLN A 237 12.54 -7.35 -7.16
C GLN A 237 11.83 -8.16 -8.23
N MET A 238 12.55 -9.06 -8.90
CA MET A 238 11.97 -9.98 -9.88
C MET A 238 11.58 -11.29 -9.22
N ALA A 239 10.35 -11.74 -9.44
CA ALA A 239 9.87 -13.07 -9.13
C ALA A 239 9.87 -13.91 -10.42
N PHE A 240 10.56 -15.03 -10.38
CA PHE A 240 10.61 -15.97 -11.51
C PHE A 240 9.45 -16.96 -11.40
N LYS A 241 8.89 -17.31 -12.54
CA LYS A 241 7.87 -18.36 -12.60
C LYS A 241 8.43 -19.71 -12.14
N ALA A 242 7.62 -20.44 -11.39
CA ALA A 242 7.95 -21.79 -10.93
C ALA A 242 7.34 -22.88 -11.84
N SER A 243 6.30 -22.54 -12.63
CA SER A 243 5.59 -23.44 -13.52
C SER A 243 5.17 -22.72 -14.79
N TYR A 244 4.47 -23.41 -15.66
CA TYR A 244 3.89 -22.86 -16.88
C TYR A 244 2.37 -22.80 -16.73
N PRO A 245 1.71 -21.78 -17.35
CA PRO A 245 0.25 -21.71 -17.36
C PRO A 245 -0.35 -22.97 -17.97
N PRO A 246 -1.45 -23.51 -17.39
CA PRO A 246 -2.13 -24.69 -17.91
C PRO A 246 -3.02 -24.35 -19.10
N GLY A 247 -3.16 -25.28 -20.02
CA GLY A 247 -4.09 -25.18 -21.15
C GLY A 247 -3.87 -23.93 -22.01
N GLU A 248 -4.90 -23.12 -22.12
CA GLU A 248 -4.90 -21.87 -22.92
C GLU A 248 -4.54 -20.61 -22.09
N ALA A 249 -4.23 -20.77 -20.82
CA ALA A 249 -3.88 -19.65 -19.95
C ALA A 249 -2.57 -18.96 -20.41
N LYS A 250 -2.53 -17.64 -20.36
CA LYS A 250 -1.40 -16.81 -20.79
C LYS A 250 -1.04 -15.78 -19.73
N GLU A 251 0.19 -15.28 -19.78
CA GLU A 251 0.57 -14.11 -18.98
C GLU A 251 -0.33 -12.91 -19.33
N ASP A 252 -0.79 -12.15 -18.34
CA ASP A 252 -1.80 -11.09 -18.52
C ASP A 252 -1.40 -10.06 -19.59
N TRP A 253 -0.13 -9.67 -19.64
CA TRP A 253 0.36 -8.73 -20.64
C TRP A 253 0.26 -9.27 -22.09
N LEU A 254 0.40 -10.59 -22.29
CA LEU A 254 0.22 -11.23 -23.60
C LEU A 254 -1.25 -11.17 -24.03
N ILE A 255 -2.18 -11.43 -23.10
CA ILE A 255 -3.62 -11.34 -23.38
C ILE A 255 -3.96 -9.92 -23.83
N ILE A 256 -3.51 -8.89 -23.09
CA ILE A 256 -3.74 -7.49 -23.43
C ILE A 256 -3.09 -7.11 -24.77
N ASN A 257 -1.90 -7.64 -25.03
CA ASN A 257 -1.18 -7.40 -26.27
C ASN A 257 -1.89 -8.04 -27.48
N GLU A 258 -2.46 -9.24 -27.32
CA GLU A 258 -3.27 -9.90 -28.35
C GLU A 258 -4.60 -9.17 -28.60
N ILE A 259 -5.28 -8.70 -27.54
CA ILE A 259 -6.46 -7.85 -27.72
C ILE A 259 -6.12 -6.59 -28.53
N SER A 260 -4.97 -5.95 -28.23
CA SER A 260 -4.53 -4.77 -28.99
C SER A 260 -4.32 -5.05 -30.48
N LYS A 261 -3.77 -6.22 -30.84
CA LYS A 261 -3.60 -6.63 -32.22
C LYS A 261 -4.94 -6.83 -32.94
N LEU A 262 -5.92 -7.36 -32.25
CA LEU A 262 -7.28 -7.57 -32.81
C LEU A 262 -8.03 -6.26 -33.09
N ILE A 263 -7.64 -5.15 -32.43
CA ILE A 263 -8.24 -3.82 -32.62
C ILE A 263 -7.48 -3.00 -33.71
N ASP A 264 -6.91 -3.69 -34.69
CA ASP A 264 -6.20 -3.11 -35.82
C ASP A 264 -4.94 -2.31 -35.43
N ARG A 265 -4.14 -2.87 -34.50
CA ARG A 265 -2.88 -2.32 -34.05
C ARG A 265 -1.77 -3.36 -34.09
N ASP A 266 -0.53 -2.92 -34.22
CA ASP A 266 0.67 -3.80 -34.25
C ASP A 266 0.97 -4.50 -32.92
N GLY A 267 0.10 -4.32 -31.91
CA GLY A 267 0.32 -4.71 -30.53
C GLY A 267 1.00 -3.58 -29.74
N LEU A 268 0.96 -3.68 -28.39
CA LEU A 268 1.55 -2.66 -27.50
C LEU A 268 3.06 -2.85 -27.37
N PHE A 269 3.51 -4.10 -27.30
CA PHE A 269 4.91 -4.46 -27.11
C PHE A 269 5.26 -5.69 -27.95
N LYS A 270 6.48 -5.69 -28.51
CA LYS A 270 7.00 -6.82 -29.30
C LYS A 270 7.38 -8.01 -28.41
N ASP A 271 7.98 -7.68 -27.29
CA ASP A 271 8.45 -8.66 -26.31
C ASP A 271 8.46 -8.09 -24.88
N LYS A 272 8.79 -8.93 -23.91
CA LYS A 272 8.85 -8.59 -22.49
C LYS A 272 9.92 -7.53 -22.18
N ASN A 273 11.00 -7.47 -22.95
CA ASN A 273 12.07 -6.48 -22.73
C ASN A 273 11.58 -5.08 -23.08
N GLU A 274 10.83 -4.96 -24.18
CA GLU A 274 10.22 -3.68 -24.56
C GLU A 274 9.21 -3.20 -23.53
N LEU A 275 8.37 -4.09 -23.00
CA LEU A 275 7.47 -3.80 -21.88
C LEU A 275 8.23 -3.31 -20.65
N LEU A 276 9.31 -4.00 -20.26
CA LEU A 276 10.12 -3.63 -19.11
C LEU A 276 10.82 -2.28 -19.28
N ASN A 277 11.32 -2.01 -20.47
CA ASN A 277 11.94 -0.72 -20.79
C ASN A 277 10.91 0.42 -20.70
N ALA A 278 9.69 0.21 -21.22
CA ALA A 278 8.61 1.18 -21.12
C ALA A 278 8.21 1.43 -19.64
N MET A 279 8.10 0.37 -18.85
CA MET A 279 7.81 0.46 -17.42
C MET A 279 8.90 1.26 -16.67
N ASN A 280 10.18 0.95 -16.89
CA ASN A 280 11.30 1.65 -16.24
C ASN A 280 11.36 3.13 -16.64
N ASN A 281 11.11 3.44 -17.90
CA ASN A 281 11.05 4.82 -18.39
C ASN A 281 9.92 5.59 -17.74
N TYR A 282 8.74 4.98 -17.61
CA TYR A 282 7.59 5.59 -16.95
C TYR A 282 7.87 5.88 -15.47
N MET A 283 8.39 4.89 -14.72
CA MET A 283 8.75 5.04 -13.31
C MET A 283 9.82 6.11 -13.10
N SER A 284 10.73 6.29 -14.06
CA SER A 284 11.80 7.30 -13.98
C SER A 284 11.29 8.71 -14.27
N SER A 285 10.31 8.86 -15.17
CA SER A 285 9.75 10.16 -15.56
C SER A 285 8.77 10.72 -14.51
N ASN A 286 8.10 9.86 -13.74
CA ASN A 286 7.09 10.26 -12.75
C ASN A 286 7.62 10.62 -11.36
N LYS A 287 8.95 10.70 -11.18
CA LYS A 287 9.55 11.15 -9.92
C LYS A 287 9.32 12.65 -9.72
N LYS A 288 8.17 13.03 -9.18
CA LYS A 288 7.92 14.39 -8.71
C LYS A 288 8.46 14.54 -7.29
N ASN A 289 9.33 15.51 -7.10
CA ASN A 289 9.90 15.89 -5.81
C ASN A 289 9.36 17.27 -5.40
N GLU A 290 8.06 17.41 -5.20
CA GLU A 290 7.50 18.67 -4.73
C GLU A 290 7.26 18.62 -3.22
N PHE A 291 7.89 19.50 -2.50
CA PHE A 291 7.56 19.83 -1.11
C PHE A 291 6.44 20.88 -1.11
N SER A 292 5.26 20.50 -0.71
CA SER A 292 4.19 21.46 -0.42
C SER A 292 4.24 21.81 1.07
N ASN A 293 4.57 23.05 1.38
CA ASN A 293 4.65 23.56 2.75
C ASN A 293 3.32 24.10 3.31
N LEU A 294 2.22 23.96 2.58
CA LEU A 294 0.93 24.48 3.01
C LEU A 294 0.11 23.37 3.68
N PHE A 295 0.15 23.39 5.02
CA PHE A 295 -0.68 22.55 5.86
C PHE A 295 -1.95 23.31 6.28
N LYS A 296 -3.07 23.03 5.61
CA LYS A 296 -4.41 23.49 6.01
C LYS A 296 -5.37 22.32 5.77
N GLU A 297 -5.41 21.40 6.72
CA GLU A 297 -6.29 20.25 6.61
C GLU A 297 -7.29 20.23 7.76
N GLU A 298 -8.50 19.76 7.49
CA GLU A 298 -9.53 19.62 8.50
C GLU A 298 -9.20 18.44 9.42
N TYR A 299 -9.37 18.68 10.72
CA TYR A 299 -9.23 17.66 11.75
C TYR A 299 -10.61 17.17 12.20
N ILE A 300 -10.78 15.86 12.26
CA ILE A 300 -11.94 15.19 12.82
C ILE A 300 -11.45 14.21 13.87
N ASN A 301 -12.06 14.21 15.06
CA ASN A 301 -11.74 13.21 16.09
C ASN A 301 -12.43 11.88 15.76
N GLU A 302 -11.64 10.86 15.47
CA GLU A 302 -12.08 9.53 15.07
C GLU A 302 -11.34 8.46 15.85
N LYS A 303 -11.94 7.27 15.96
CA LYS A 303 -11.24 6.10 16.48
C LYS A 303 -10.32 5.54 15.41
N ILE A 304 -9.10 5.18 15.83
CA ILE A 304 -8.16 4.41 15.04
C ILE A 304 -8.41 2.95 15.39
N LEU A 305 -8.88 2.19 14.40
CA LEU A 305 -9.11 0.75 14.53
C LEU A 305 -8.36 0.04 13.42
N THR A 306 -7.41 -0.81 13.82
CA THR A 306 -6.66 -1.61 12.87
C THR A 306 -7.59 -2.62 12.20
N LEU A 307 -7.55 -2.67 10.88
CA LEU A 307 -8.35 -3.61 10.11
C LEU A 307 -7.90 -5.05 10.45
N SER A 308 -8.88 -5.89 10.74
CA SER A 308 -8.61 -7.32 10.89
C SER A 308 -8.27 -7.89 9.51
N ILE A 309 -7.04 -8.37 9.36
CA ILE A 309 -6.61 -9.07 8.16
C ILE A 309 -6.57 -10.55 8.51
N ASP A 310 -7.32 -11.35 7.79
CA ASP A 310 -7.15 -12.77 7.83
C ASP A 310 -5.93 -13.15 6.98
N TYR A 311 -4.81 -13.34 7.65
CA TYR A 311 -3.54 -13.65 7.00
C TYR A 311 -3.59 -14.93 6.16
N TYR A 312 -4.35 -15.92 6.62
CA TYR A 312 -4.44 -17.23 5.97
C TYR A 312 -5.48 -17.24 4.82
N HIS A 313 -6.46 -16.36 4.87
CA HIS A 313 -7.54 -16.25 3.89
C HIS A 313 -7.48 -14.94 3.08
N SER A 314 -6.33 -14.30 3.02
CA SER A 314 -6.13 -13.12 2.16
C SER A 314 -6.16 -13.47 0.67
N ASN A 315 -6.10 -14.76 0.34
CA ASN A 315 -6.31 -15.31 -0.99
C ASN A 315 -7.37 -16.41 -0.90
N VAL A 316 -8.33 -16.41 -1.80
CA VAL A 316 -9.47 -17.38 -1.87
C VAL A 316 -9.02 -18.84 -1.97
N ILE A 317 -7.74 -19.10 -2.21
CA ILE A 317 -7.16 -20.43 -2.42
C ILE A 317 -6.40 -20.93 -1.17
N ALA A 318 -6.22 -20.12 -0.15
CA ALA A 318 -5.52 -20.54 1.06
C ALA A 318 -6.43 -21.33 2.00
#